data_40de8f82cdf722ed1bbe708bbfdf4a0d
#
_entry.id   40de8f82cdf722ed1bbe708bbfdf4a0d
#
_cell.length_a   1.000
_cell.length_b   1.000
_cell.length_c   1.000
_cell.angle_alpha   90.00
_cell.angle_beta   90.00
_cell.angle_gamma   90.00
#
_symmetry.space_group_name_H-M   'P 1'
#
loop_
_entity.id
_entity.type
_entity.pdbx_description
1 polymer ?
#
loop_
_entity_poly.entity_id
_entity_poly.type
_entity_poly.pdbx_seq_one_letter_code
_entity_poly.pdbx_strand_id
1 'polypeptide(L)'
;MERCIAQARKYYAMKGELPFKEDYLKQDAIALNVQRACELCIDIANHLIKTKKLGLPQDSKDSFSLLQRGGLINEAMMASLRAMVGFRNILVHQYQKLDLDIMGDIIEHRLDALLDFANTALAASD
;
A
#
# COMPACT_ATOMS: atom_id res chain seq x y z
N MET A 1 6.42 2.95 8.08
CA MET A 1 5.20 3.14 7.27
C MET A 1 4.65 4.56 7.34
N GLU A 2 4.43 5.09 8.53
CA GLU A 2 3.93 6.48 8.69
C GLU A 2 4.81 7.49 7.97
N ARG A 3 6.14 7.33 8.06
CA ARG A 3 7.07 8.22 7.36
C ARG A 3 6.88 8.15 5.84
N CYS A 4 6.72 6.95 5.27
CA CYS A 4 6.54 6.80 3.82
C CYS A 4 5.24 7.46 3.37
N ILE A 5 4.16 7.28 4.11
CA ILE A 5 2.87 7.88 3.79
C ILE A 5 2.95 9.41 3.93
N ALA A 6 3.56 9.90 4.99
CA ALA A 6 3.75 11.34 5.20
C ALA A 6 4.59 11.97 4.09
N GLN A 7 5.65 11.30 3.64
CA GLN A 7 6.48 11.79 2.54
C GLN A 7 5.71 11.81 1.22
N ALA A 8 4.93 10.75 0.92
CA ALA A 8 4.12 10.71 -0.28
C ALA A 8 3.12 11.88 -0.31
N ARG A 9 2.43 12.11 0.80
CA ARG A 9 1.47 13.22 0.93
C ARG A 9 2.15 14.58 0.83
N LYS A 10 3.32 14.72 1.44
CA LYS A 10 4.10 15.97 1.41
C LYS A 10 4.50 16.31 -0.03
N TYR A 11 5.09 15.36 -0.75
CA TYR A 11 5.50 15.61 -2.13
C TYR A 11 4.31 15.89 -3.03
N TYR A 12 3.19 15.20 -2.84
CA TYR A 12 1.99 15.43 -3.62
C TYR A 12 1.43 16.84 -3.40
N ALA A 13 1.46 17.35 -2.17
CA ALA A 13 0.94 18.66 -1.82
C ALA A 13 1.89 19.81 -2.20
N MET A 14 3.17 19.54 -2.45
CA MET A 14 4.15 20.56 -2.81
C MET A 14 3.80 21.18 -4.16
N LYS A 15 3.77 22.51 -4.21
CA LYS A 15 3.60 23.24 -5.45
C LYS A 15 4.98 23.49 -6.06
N GLY A 16 5.23 22.89 -7.22
CA GLY A 16 6.45 23.10 -8.00
C GLY A 16 6.18 24.01 -9.19
N GLU A 17 7.21 24.24 -9.98
CA GLU A 17 7.13 25.04 -11.21
C GLU A 17 6.39 24.28 -12.33
N LEU A 18 6.39 22.94 -12.27
CA LEU A 18 5.79 22.08 -13.28
C LEU A 18 4.44 21.52 -12.79
N PRO A 19 3.47 21.35 -13.70
CA PRO A 19 2.28 20.56 -13.39
C PRO A 19 2.67 19.16 -12.96
N PHE A 20 1.82 18.51 -12.14
CA PHE A 20 2.11 17.17 -11.62
C PHE A 20 2.43 16.17 -12.72
N LYS A 21 1.70 16.23 -13.84
CA LYS A 21 1.90 15.29 -14.97
C LYS A 21 3.24 15.46 -15.69
N GLU A 22 3.91 16.59 -15.49
CA GLU A 22 5.21 16.88 -16.09
C GLU A 22 6.35 16.82 -15.07
N ASP A 23 6.04 16.70 -13.79
CA ASP A 23 7.02 16.68 -12.70
C ASP A 23 7.44 15.25 -12.38
N TYR A 24 8.35 14.70 -13.18
CA TYR A 24 8.79 13.30 -13.06
C TYR A 24 9.51 13.05 -11.74
N LEU A 25 10.31 13.98 -11.25
CA LEU A 25 11.00 13.82 -9.97
C LEU A 25 9.99 13.65 -8.82
N LYS A 26 8.96 14.48 -8.82
CA LYS A 26 7.89 14.40 -7.82
C LYS A 26 7.12 13.08 -7.92
N GLN A 27 6.79 12.66 -9.14
CA GLN A 27 6.14 11.38 -9.39
C GLN A 27 6.97 10.22 -8.84
N ASP A 28 8.27 10.20 -9.12
CA ASP A 28 9.17 9.13 -8.69
C ASP A 28 9.30 9.11 -7.16
N ALA A 29 9.40 10.26 -6.52
CA ALA A 29 9.49 10.35 -5.06
C ALA A 29 8.21 9.82 -4.40
N ILE A 30 7.05 10.17 -4.92
CA ILE A 30 5.76 9.68 -4.43
C ILE A 30 5.64 8.17 -4.64
N ALA A 31 5.94 7.70 -5.86
CA ALA A 31 5.85 6.28 -6.21
C ALA A 31 6.72 5.43 -5.28
N LEU A 32 7.95 5.84 -5.03
CA LEU A 32 8.85 5.10 -4.14
C LEU A 32 8.30 5.00 -2.72
N ASN A 33 7.76 6.08 -2.19
CA ASN A 33 7.22 6.09 -0.83
C ASN A 33 5.94 5.26 -0.71
N VAL A 34 5.04 5.30 -1.69
CA VAL A 34 3.84 4.46 -1.73
C VAL A 34 4.23 2.99 -1.85
N GLN A 35 5.16 2.68 -2.73
CA GLN A 35 5.68 1.32 -2.90
C GLN A 35 6.23 0.76 -1.58
N ARG A 36 7.06 1.53 -0.88
CA ARG A 36 7.62 1.13 0.41
C ARG A 36 6.56 0.89 1.47
N ALA A 37 5.55 1.74 1.53
CA ALA A 37 4.45 1.56 2.48
C ALA A 37 3.68 0.27 2.20
N CYS A 38 3.38 -0.02 0.93
CA CYS A 38 2.71 -1.25 0.54
C CYS A 38 3.55 -2.49 0.86
N GLU A 39 4.85 -2.44 0.62
CA GLU A 39 5.75 -3.56 0.91
C GLU A 39 5.84 -3.84 2.41
N LEU A 40 5.85 -2.80 3.24
CA LEU A 40 5.79 -2.98 4.69
C LEU A 40 4.49 -3.66 5.13
N CYS A 41 3.37 -3.31 4.53
CA CYS A 41 2.09 -4.00 4.81
C CYS A 41 2.14 -5.47 4.42
N ILE A 42 2.74 -5.79 3.27
CA ILE A 42 2.90 -7.16 2.81
C ILE A 42 3.78 -7.96 3.79
N ASP A 43 4.88 -7.38 4.25
CA ASP A 43 5.77 -8.01 5.21
C ASP A 43 5.06 -8.29 6.53
N ILE A 44 4.29 -7.31 7.02
CA ILE A 44 3.49 -7.48 8.25
C ILE A 44 2.46 -8.60 8.06
N ALA A 45 1.76 -8.63 6.92
CA ALA A 45 0.78 -9.65 6.62
C ALA A 45 1.41 -11.05 6.62
N ASN A 46 2.56 -11.20 5.96
CA ASN A 46 3.25 -12.47 5.89
C ASN A 46 3.74 -12.94 7.26
N HIS A 47 4.18 -12.01 8.09
CA HIS A 47 4.58 -12.33 9.47
C HIS A 47 3.39 -12.85 10.29
N LEU A 48 2.23 -12.21 10.21
CA LEU A 48 1.03 -12.65 10.90
C LEU A 48 0.57 -14.03 10.42
N ILE A 49 0.60 -14.27 9.11
CA ILE A 49 0.23 -15.55 8.52
C ILE A 49 1.11 -16.67 9.07
N LYS A 50 2.41 -16.44 9.16
CA LYS A 50 3.36 -17.40 9.69
C LYS A 50 3.13 -17.62 11.18
N THR A 51 2.98 -16.56 11.96
CA THR A 51 2.82 -16.63 13.41
C THR A 51 1.51 -17.29 13.81
N LYS A 52 0.43 -16.97 13.10
CA LYS A 52 -0.92 -17.50 13.36
C LYS A 52 -1.22 -18.77 12.58
N LYS A 53 -0.28 -19.27 11.78
CA LYS A 53 -0.41 -20.51 11.00
C LYS A 53 -1.64 -20.51 10.08
N LEU A 54 -1.78 -19.46 9.30
CA LEU A 54 -2.96 -19.26 8.44
C LEU A 54 -2.81 -19.87 7.03
N GLY A 55 -1.69 -20.49 6.73
CA GLY A 55 -1.44 -21.15 5.46
C GLY A 55 -0.23 -20.57 4.74
N LEU A 56 -0.13 -20.84 3.42
CA LEU A 56 0.94 -20.36 2.57
C LEU A 56 0.34 -19.46 1.49
N PRO A 57 0.67 -18.15 1.50
CA PRO A 57 0.20 -17.27 0.44
C PRO A 57 0.90 -17.61 -0.88
N GLN A 58 0.16 -17.60 -1.98
CA GLN A 58 0.72 -17.83 -3.31
C GLN A 58 1.31 -16.56 -3.92
N ASP A 59 0.80 -15.41 -3.49
CA ASP A 59 1.29 -14.10 -3.89
C ASP A 59 0.92 -13.08 -2.79
N SER A 60 1.30 -11.82 -3.01
CA SER A 60 1.05 -10.77 -2.02
C SER A 60 -0.43 -10.44 -1.83
N LYS A 61 -1.25 -10.57 -2.88
CA LYS A 61 -2.70 -10.39 -2.75
C LYS A 61 -3.32 -11.50 -1.92
N ASP A 62 -2.87 -12.74 -2.12
CA ASP A 62 -3.35 -13.89 -1.37
C ASP A 62 -3.07 -13.77 0.13
N SER A 63 -1.99 -13.09 0.50
CA SER A 63 -1.69 -12.82 1.91
C SER A 63 -2.86 -12.15 2.63
N PHE A 64 -3.44 -11.12 2.02
CA PHE A 64 -4.56 -10.40 2.63
C PHE A 64 -5.85 -11.24 2.62
N SER A 65 -6.04 -12.09 1.63
CA SER A 65 -7.15 -13.04 1.61
C SER A 65 -7.05 -14.06 2.76
N LEU A 66 -5.84 -14.55 3.05
CA LEU A 66 -5.61 -15.45 4.18
C LEU A 66 -5.90 -14.77 5.52
N LEU A 67 -5.51 -13.51 5.68
CA LEU A 67 -5.81 -12.76 6.91
C LEU A 67 -7.32 -12.58 7.10
N GLN A 68 -8.05 -12.32 6.03
CA GLN A 68 -9.50 -12.16 6.09
C GLN A 68 -10.18 -13.49 6.45
N ARG A 69 -9.77 -14.59 5.82
CA ARG A 69 -10.30 -15.91 6.14
C ARG A 69 -9.98 -16.33 7.58
N GLY A 70 -8.84 -15.91 8.10
CA GLY A 70 -8.45 -16.15 9.48
C GLY A 70 -9.12 -15.21 10.49
N GLY A 71 -9.97 -14.30 10.04
CA GLY A 71 -10.71 -13.38 10.92
C GLY A 71 -9.93 -12.20 11.46
N LEU A 72 -8.71 -11.94 10.95
CA LEU A 72 -7.88 -10.83 11.45
C LEU A 72 -8.23 -9.48 10.83
N ILE A 73 -8.78 -9.49 9.62
CA ILE A 73 -9.27 -8.27 8.95
C ILE A 73 -10.63 -8.57 8.33
N ASN A 74 -11.42 -7.52 8.12
CA ASN A 74 -12.72 -7.67 7.47
C ASN A 74 -12.58 -7.65 5.94
N GLU A 75 -13.68 -7.96 5.26
CA GLU A 75 -13.69 -8.03 3.79
C GLU A 75 -13.38 -6.69 3.14
N ALA A 76 -13.86 -5.58 3.69
CA ALA A 76 -13.61 -4.25 3.14
C ALA A 76 -12.12 -3.88 3.21
N MET A 77 -11.47 -4.16 4.33
CA MET A 77 -10.04 -3.93 4.48
C MET A 77 -9.24 -4.84 3.54
N MET A 78 -9.61 -6.11 3.43
CA MET A 78 -8.97 -7.05 2.52
C MET A 78 -9.04 -6.56 1.08
N ALA A 79 -10.20 -6.10 0.63
CA ALA A 79 -10.38 -5.58 -0.73
C ALA A 79 -9.51 -4.34 -0.98
N SER A 80 -9.45 -3.41 -0.03
CA SER A 80 -8.62 -2.20 -0.13
C SER A 80 -7.13 -2.55 -0.21
N LEU A 81 -6.68 -3.48 0.62
CA LEU A 81 -5.26 -3.87 0.63
C LEU A 81 -4.87 -4.64 -0.63
N ARG A 82 -5.74 -5.50 -1.16
CA ARG A 82 -5.51 -6.17 -2.44
C ARG A 82 -5.39 -5.16 -3.59
N ALA A 83 -6.23 -4.13 -3.59
CA ALA A 83 -6.14 -3.06 -4.59
C ALA A 83 -4.80 -2.31 -4.49
N MET A 84 -4.32 -2.05 -3.27
CA MET A 84 -3.02 -1.40 -3.07
C MET A 84 -1.86 -2.29 -3.54
N VAL A 85 -1.94 -3.60 -3.33
CA VAL A 85 -0.95 -4.54 -3.89
C VAL A 85 -0.94 -4.47 -5.42
N GLY A 86 -2.12 -4.42 -6.04
CA GLY A 86 -2.23 -4.27 -7.49
C GLY A 86 -1.53 -3.00 -7.98
N PHE A 87 -1.71 -1.90 -7.28
CA PHE A 87 -1.04 -0.64 -7.60
C PHE A 87 0.48 -0.76 -7.41
N ARG A 88 0.94 -1.35 -6.32
CA ARG A 88 2.37 -1.58 -6.09
C ARG A 88 3.00 -2.43 -7.20
N ASN A 89 2.29 -3.43 -7.68
CA ASN A 89 2.77 -4.26 -8.78
C ASN A 89 2.96 -3.44 -10.06
N ILE A 90 2.06 -2.49 -10.35
CA ILE A 90 2.23 -1.57 -11.46
C ILE A 90 3.48 -0.71 -11.26
N LEU A 91 3.70 -0.19 -10.06
CA LEU A 91 4.88 0.63 -9.76
C LEU A 91 6.18 -0.14 -9.97
N VAL A 92 6.21 -1.43 -9.64
CA VAL A 92 7.43 -2.25 -9.73
C VAL A 92 7.67 -2.78 -11.14
N HIS A 93 6.61 -3.24 -11.82
CA HIS A 93 6.74 -4.01 -13.05
C HIS A 93 6.31 -3.28 -14.32
N GLN A 94 5.49 -2.24 -14.21
CA GLN A 94 4.88 -1.56 -15.35
C GLN A 94 4.82 -0.04 -15.14
N TYR A 95 5.90 0.53 -14.59
CA TYR A 95 5.92 1.94 -14.21
C TYR A 95 5.52 2.89 -15.36
N GLN A 96 5.95 2.59 -16.59
CA GLN A 96 5.61 3.42 -17.75
C GLN A 96 4.12 3.39 -18.11
N LYS A 97 3.36 2.45 -17.55
CA LYS A 97 1.91 2.37 -17.72
C LYS A 97 1.15 2.99 -16.55
N LEU A 98 1.86 3.70 -15.66
CA LEU A 98 1.27 4.31 -14.48
C LEU A 98 0.25 5.39 -14.88
N ASP A 99 -0.96 5.25 -14.37
CA ASP A 99 -2.00 6.26 -14.51
C ASP A 99 -1.89 7.25 -13.35
N LEU A 100 -1.52 8.49 -13.66
CA LEU A 100 -1.31 9.53 -12.64
C LEU A 100 -2.61 9.95 -11.95
N ASP A 101 -3.76 9.81 -12.60
CA ASP A 101 -5.05 10.10 -11.97
C ASP A 101 -5.36 9.05 -10.90
N ILE A 102 -5.03 7.78 -11.16
CA ILE A 102 -5.15 6.70 -10.17
C ILE A 102 -4.18 6.95 -9.01
N MET A 103 -2.93 7.35 -9.30
CA MET A 103 -1.97 7.70 -8.25
C MET A 103 -2.51 8.81 -7.35
N GLY A 104 -3.07 9.87 -7.93
CA GLY A 104 -3.68 10.96 -7.17
C GLY A 104 -4.81 10.50 -6.28
N ASP A 105 -5.71 9.66 -6.79
CA ASP A 105 -6.81 9.09 -6.02
C ASP A 105 -6.30 8.27 -4.83
N ILE A 106 -5.26 7.47 -5.04
CA ILE A 106 -4.66 6.65 -3.98
C ILE A 106 -4.10 7.54 -2.88
N ILE A 107 -3.35 8.60 -3.24
CA ILE A 107 -2.76 9.50 -2.26
C ILE A 107 -3.84 10.23 -1.46
N GLU A 108 -4.89 10.68 -2.13
CA GLU A 108 -5.95 11.46 -1.49
C GLU A 108 -6.90 10.61 -0.66
N HIS A 109 -7.16 9.35 -1.05
CA HIS A 109 -8.27 8.59 -0.48
C HIS A 109 -7.92 7.18 0.01
N ARG A 110 -6.74 6.64 -0.29
CA ARG A 110 -6.45 5.21 -0.06
C ARG A 110 -5.33 4.93 0.93
N LEU A 111 -4.47 5.91 1.25
CA LEU A 111 -3.31 5.64 2.10
C LEU A 111 -3.69 5.32 3.54
N ASP A 112 -4.83 5.82 4.02
CA ASP A 112 -5.28 5.53 5.38
C ASP A 112 -5.54 4.03 5.60
N ALA A 113 -5.93 3.29 4.55
CA ALA A 113 -6.13 1.84 4.66
C ALA A 113 -4.85 1.12 5.09
N LEU A 114 -3.69 1.60 4.67
CA LEU A 114 -2.40 1.04 5.07
C LEU A 114 -2.12 1.27 6.56
N LEU A 115 -2.42 2.46 7.05
CA LEU A 115 -2.27 2.80 8.47
C LEU A 115 -3.26 2.01 9.33
N ASP A 116 -4.51 1.91 8.88
CA ASP A 116 -5.54 1.14 9.58
C ASP A 116 -5.14 -0.33 9.69
N PHE A 117 -4.58 -0.89 8.61
CA PHE A 117 -4.09 -2.26 8.64
C PHE A 117 -2.94 -2.41 9.65
N ALA A 118 -1.98 -1.49 9.65
CA ALA A 118 -0.85 -1.55 10.58
C ALA A 118 -1.33 -1.56 12.03
N ASN A 119 -2.31 -0.73 12.37
CA ASN A 119 -2.88 -0.68 13.71
C ASN A 119 -3.62 -1.97 14.05
N THR A 120 -4.40 -2.52 13.11
CA THR A 120 -5.10 -3.78 13.29
C THR A 120 -4.11 -4.94 13.50
N ALA A 121 -3.04 -4.97 12.73
CA ALA A 121 -2.00 -5.99 12.83
C ALA A 121 -1.27 -5.92 14.16
N LEU A 122 -0.98 -4.71 14.64
CA LEU A 122 -0.32 -4.52 15.94
C LEU A 122 -1.18 -5.07 17.08
N ALA A 123 -2.48 -4.82 17.04
CA ALA A 123 -3.42 -5.35 18.03
C ALA A 123 -3.53 -6.88 17.96
N ALA A 124 -3.39 -7.47 16.78
CA ALA A 124 -3.49 -8.92 16.57
C ALA A 124 -2.20 -9.68 16.90
N SER A 125 -1.08 -8.99 17.06
CA SER A 125 0.23 -9.63 17.25
C SER A 125 0.46 -10.16 18.67
N ASP A 126 -0.42 -9.87 19.59
CA ASP A 126 -0.35 -10.35 20.96
C ASP A 126 -0.83 -11.79 21.13
#